data_3b8f86b498da7cc1cd114e40fc67f196
#
_entry.id   3b8f86b498da7cc1cd114e40fc67f196
#
_cell.length_a   1.000
_cell.length_b   1.000
_cell.length_c   1.000
_cell.angle_alpha   90.00
_cell.angle_beta   90.00
_cell.angle_gamma   90.00
#
_symmetry.space_group_name_H-M   'P 1'
#
loop_
_entity.id
_entity.type
_entity.pdbx_description
1 polymer ?
#
loop_
_entity_poly.entity_id
_entity_poly.type
_entity_poly.pdbx_seq_one_letter_code
_entity_poly.pdbx_strand_id
1 'polypeptide(L)'
;MAVWLSAFLFVTGCSSGKRYNLTAEPNYSLGTMWFDAPVDTSAQVDVFYIAPTCIWDWKDQDGKTYYHMDVDNPKQRGRVDGSIRLAHALFGKYCRFYSPYYRQVTMQSWTVAPEETERRYAVAHEDVVRAFDYYMTHCNAGRPFILAGHSQGAKAVIELLKHSLTPQQHENMVAAYAFGYTVSRQELEKYPLLRPARDSLDCGVLICYNSVSSPGAVSPLFGENAVCINPLSWRTDTAYAPTGRHIGAVFFDGKGGMDTLRHRIGVRIDKNTRTLIVDGLDDDAYYIPSIGELFPKGNYHVQELNLYFLNVQQNIAQRIAAFRSE
;
A
#
# COMPACT_ATOMS: atom_id res chain seq x y z
N MET A 1 -19.66 28.29 -47.57
CA MET A 1 -19.79 27.35 -46.41
C MET A 1 -19.21 26.03 -46.85
N ALA A 2 -17.98 25.76 -46.43
CA ALA A 2 -17.30 24.47 -46.68
C ALA A 2 -17.14 23.78 -45.34
N VAL A 3 -17.81 22.62 -45.16
CA VAL A 3 -17.76 21.79 -43.97
C VAL A 3 -16.56 20.86 -44.13
N TRP A 4 -15.54 21.01 -43.26
CA TRP A 4 -14.42 20.08 -43.14
C TRP A 4 -14.81 18.96 -42.22
N LEU A 5 -14.99 17.75 -42.75
CA LEU A 5 -15.09 16.51 -41.98
C LEU A 5 -13.67 16.05 -41.62
N SER A 6 -13.28 16.17 -40.36
CA SER A 6 -12.05 15.58 -39.85
C SER A 6 -12.31 14.12 -39.57
N ALA A 7 -11.76 13.22 -40.38
CA ALA A 7 -11.75 11.80 -40.13
C ALA A 7 -10.69 11.48 -39.04
N PHE A 8 -11.14 11.08 -37.86
CA PHE A 8 -10.28 10.46 -36.84
C PHE A 8 -9.94 9.04 -37.29
N LEU A 9 -8.72 8.86 -37.76
CA LEU A 9 -8.13 7.54 -37.95
C LEU A 9 -7.81 6.92 -36.55
N PHE A 10 -8.64 5.99 -36.12
CA PHE A 10 -8.28 5.07 -35.06
C PHE A 10 -7.17 4.15 -35.57
N VAL A 11 -5.93 4.45 -35.21
CA VAL A 11 -4.82 3.49 -35.34
C VAL A 11 -5.00 2.41 -34.29
N THR A 12 -5.65 1.31 -34.67
CA THR A 12 -5.64 0.08 -33.88
C THR A 12 -4.24 -0.52 -34.00
N GLY A 13 -3.35 -0.10 -33.11
CA GLY A 13 -2.06 -0.76 -32.92
C GLY A 13 -2.31 -2.14 -32.35
N CYS A 14 -2.30 -3.20 -33.18
CA CYS A 14 -2.14 -4.56 -32.73
C CYS A 14 -0.75 -4.71 -32.09
N SER A 15 -0.62 -4.42 -30.80
CA SER A 15 0.51 -4.92 -30.03
C SER A 15 0.29 -6.41 -29.84
N SER A 16 1.14 -7.26 -30.42
CA SER A 16 1.23 -8.69 -30.14
C SER A 16 1.83 -8.90 -28.74
N GLY A 17 1.17 -8.33 -27.72
CA GLY A 17 1.54 -8.51 -26.32
C GLY A 17 1.29 -9.95 -25.91
N LYS A 18 2.24 -10.58 -25.24
CA LYS A 18 2.08 -11.90 -24.60
C LYS A 18 0.79 -11.87 -23.80
N ARG A 19 -0.20 -12.69 -24.18
CA ARG A 19 -1.42 -12.86 -23.41
C ARG A 19 -1.08 -13.73 -22.20
N TYR A 20 -1.30 -13.18 -21.00
CA TYR A 20 -1.20 -13.97 -19.77
C TYR A 20 -2.40 -14.88 -19.62
N ASN A 21 -2.19 -16.01 -18.94
CA ASN A 21 -3.30 -16.76 -18.39
C ASN A 21 -3.85 -15.96 -17.22
N LEU A 22 -5.12 -15.58 -17.28
CA LEU A 22 -5.80 -14.84 -16.23
C LEU A 22 -6.91 -15.70 -15.64
N THR A 23 -7.13 -15.56 -14.34
CA THR A 23 -8.30 -16.06 -13.63
C THR A 23 -9.50 -15.16 -13.87
N ALA A 24 -10.67 -15.56 -13.37
CA ALA A 24 -11.89 -14.78 -13.46
C ALA A 24 -11.69 -13.37 -12.86
N GLU A 25 -12.31 -12.40 -13.49
CA GLU A 25 -12.33 -11.03 -13.01
C GLU A 25 -13.18 -10.92 -11.73
N PRO A 26 -12.68 -10.25 -10.66
CA PRO A 26 -13.45 -10.08 -9.44
C PRO A 26 -14.74 -9.28 -9.66
N ASN A 27 -15.86 -9.79 -9.13
CA ASN A 27 -17.13 -9.05 -9.09
C ASN A 27 -17.34 -8.43 -7.71
N TYR A 28 -17.03 -7.15 -7.57
CA TYR A 28 -17.07 -6.44 -6.28
C TYR A 28 -18.48 -6.19 -5.73
N SER A 29 -19.54 -6.50 -6.47
CA SER A 29 -20.90 -6.54 -5.92
C SER A 29 -21.13 -7.71 -4.97
N LEU A 30 -20.26 -8.71 -5.00
CA LEU A 30 -20.32 -9.88 -4.11
C LEU A 30 -19.52 -9.61 -2.84
N GLY A 31 -20.15 -9.74 -1.68
CA GLY A 31 -19.46 -9.59 -0.38
C GLY A 31 -18.26 -10.51 -0.22
N THR A 32 -18.25 -11.66 -0.90
CA THR A 32 -17.13 -12.60 -0.91
C THR A 32 -15.86 -12.06 -1.58
N MET A 33 -15.93 -10.98 -2.35
CA MET A 33 -14.75 -10.33 -2.93
C MET A 33 -14.09 -9.32 -1.98
N TRP A 34 -14.62 -9.20 -0.78
CA TRP A 34 -14.11 -8.33 0.28
C TRP A 34 -13.65 -9.19 1.46
N PHE A 35 -12.62 -8.71 2.16
CA PHE A 35 -12.23 -9.32 3.41
C PHE A 35 -13.34 -9.16 4.44
N ASP A 36 -13.77 -10.27 5.02
CA ASP A 36 -14.82 -10.29 6.04
C ASP A 36 -14.25 -9.84 7.39
N ALA A 37 -14.37 -8.55 7.66
CA ALA A 37 -13.98 -7.95 8.92
C ALA A 37 -15.20 -7.47 9.70
N PRO A 38 -15.19 -7.57 11.04
CA PRO A 38 -16.21 -6.92 11.85
C PRO A 38 -16.28 -5.42 11.53
N VAL A 39 -17.45 -4.94 11.16
CA VAL A 39 -17.67 -3.53 10.85
C VAL A 39 -18.11 -2.80 12.11
N ASP A 40 -17.28 -1.89 12.61
CA ASP A 40 -17.72 -0.93 13.62
C ASP A 40 -18.62 0.13 12.98
N THR A 41 -19.93 -0.04 13.13
CA THR A 41 -20.92 0.88 12.57
C THR A 41 -20.91 2.25 13.26
N SER A 42 -20.28 2.41 14.42
CA SER A 42 -20.12 3.68 15.11
C SER A 42 -19.00 4.54 14.51
N ALA A 43 -18.03 3.94 13.84
CA ALA A 43 -16.94 4.65 13.18
C ALA A 43 -17.49 5.56 12.05
N GLN A 44 -17.01 6.80 12.03
CA GLN A 44 -17.46 7.85 11.11
C GLN A 44 -16.49 8.07 9.94
N VAL A 45 -15.40 7.33 9.91
CA VAL A 45 -14.37 7.37 8.87
C VAL A 45 -14.20 5.96 8.34
N ASP A 46 -13.99 5.83 7.04
CA ASP A 46 -13.70 4.57 6.41
C ASP A 46 -12.18 4.43 6.20
N VAL A 47 -11.69 3.19 6.05
CA VAL A 47 -10.41 2.91 5.44
C VAL A 47 -10.60 1.95 4.28
N PHE A 48 -10.04 2.29 3.12
CA PHE A 48 -9.89 1.41 1.98
C PHE A 48 -8.45 0.93 1.94
N TYR A 49 -8.23 -0.36 2.30
CA TYR A 49 -6.89 -0.94 2.41
C TYR A 49 -6.61 -1.90 1.26
N ILE A 50 -5.43 -1.76 0.64
CA ILE A 50 -4.96 -2.59 -0.46
C ILE A 50 -3.79 -3.44 0.03
N ALA A 51 -3.97 -4.76 -0.04
CA ALA A 51 -3.00 -5.74 0.46
C ALA A 51 -1.70 -5.79 -0.38
N PRO A 52 -0.56 -6.20 0.21
CA PRO A 52 0.69 -6.42 -0.52
C PRO A 52 0.66 -7.69 -1.36
N THR A 53 1.73 -7.93 -2.12
CA THR A 53 2.00 -9.22 -2.77
C THR A 53 2.21 -10.32 -1.73
N CYS A 54 1.37 -11.36 -1.77
CA CYS A 54 1.43 -12.48 -0.82
C CYS A 54 1.49 -13.85 -1.49
N ILE A 55 1.60 -13.89 -2.83
CA ILE A 55 1.58 -15.13 -3.60
C ILE A 55 2.77 -15.21 -4.55
N TRP A 56 3.08 -16.43 -4.96
CA TRP A 56 4.13 -16.78 -5.93
C TRP A 56 3.50 -17.26 -7.23
N ASP A 57 4.30 -17.34 -8.32
CA ASP A 57 3.87 -17.97 -9.57
C ASP A 57 3.34 -19.37 -9.30
N TRP A 58 2.24 -19.71 -9.94
CA TRP A 58 1.58 -20.99 -9.75
C TRP A 58 1.10 -21.57 -11.08
N LYS A 59 0.80 -22.87 -11.07
CA LYS A 59 0.27 -23.58 -12.22
C LYS A 59 -1.06 -24.23 -11.90
N ASP A 60 -1.94 -24.22 -12.87
CA ASP A 60 -3.18 -25.00 -12.81
C ASP A 60 -2.94 -26.50 -13.09
N GLN A 61 -4.03 -27.28 -13.11
CA GLN A 61 -3.99 -28.72 -13.37
C GLN A 61 -3.51 -29.06 -14.79
N ASP A 62 -3.66 -28.13 -15.74
CA ASP A 62 -3.21 -28.26 -17.13
C ASP A 62 -1.74 -27.81 -17.31
N GLY A 63 -1.08 -27.39 -16.23
CA GLY A 63 0.31 -26.93 -16.23
C GLY A 63 0.51 -25.51 -16.75
N LYS A 64 -0.56 -24.74 -16.96
CA LYS A 64 -0.50 -23.32 -17.35
C LYS A 64 -0.02 -22.47 -16.20
N THR A 65 0.96 -21.61 -16.47
CA THR A 65 1.53 -20.69 -15.47
C THR A 65 0.69 -19.42 -15.36
N TYR A 66 0.47 -18.97 -14.13
CA TYR A 66 -0.23 -17.75 -13.77
C TYR A 66 0.66 -16.82 -12.97
N TYR A 67 0.57 -15.53 -13.26
CA TYR A 67 1.33 -14.44 -12.64
C TYR A 67 0.47 -13.52 -11.78
N HIS A 68 -0.78 -13.92 -11.54
CA HIS A 68 -1.78 -13.19 -10.76
C HIS A 68 -2.48 -14.13 -9.80
N MET A 69 -2.96 -13.56 -8.69
CA MET A 69 -3.77 -14.28 -7.72
C MET A 69 -5.07 -14.79 -8.36
N ASP A 70 -5.45 -16.00 -8.02
CA ASP A 70 -6.82 -16.49 -8.17
C ASP A 70 -7.63 -16.08 -6.94
N VAL A 71 -8.48 -15.04 -7.12
CA VAL A 71 -9.30 -14.49 -6.03
C VAL A 71 -10.40 -15.45 -5.55
N ASP A 72 -10.74 -16.46 -6.33
CA ASP A 72 -11.71 -17.49 -5.94
C ASP A 72 -11.05 -18.67 -5.20
N ASN A 73 -9.71 -18.72 -5.18
CA ASN A 73 -8.97 -19.79 -4.53
C ASN A 73 -8.81 -19.53 -3.02
N PRO A 74 -9.45 -20.30 -2.13
CA PRO A 74 -9.40 -20.04 -0.69
C PRO A 74 -8.00 -20.20 -0.08
N LYS A 75 -7.13 -21.05 -0.68
CA LYS A 75 -5.74 -21.18 -0.20
C LYS A 75 -4.91 -19.94 -0.51
N GLN A 76 -5.15 -19.31 -1.66
CA GLN A 76 -4.47 -18.07 -2.01
C GLN A 76 -4.99 -16.89 -1.16
N ARG A 77 -6.30 -16.81 -0.92
CA ARG A 77 -6.88 -15.85 0.03
C ARG A 77 -6.25 -15.99 1.42
N GLY A 78 -6.16 -17.21 1.96
CA GLY A 78 -5.58 -17.46 3.27
C GLY A 78 -4.13 -16.97 3.42
N ARG A 79 -3.36 -16.85 2.32
CA ARG A 79 -2.02 -16.25 2.34
C ARG A 79 -2.07 -14.72 2.45
N VAL A 80 -3.09 -14.09 1.89
CA VAL A 80 -3.28 -12.64 1.93
C VAL A 80 -3.90 -12.18 3.25
N ASP A 81 -4.78 -12.99 3.82
CA ASP A 81 -5.56 -12.68 5.03
C ASP A 81 -4.70 -12.26 6.21
N GLY A 82 -3.53 -12.86 6.39
CA GLY A 82 -2.62 -12.49 7.48
C GLY A 82 -2.21 -11.01 7.44
N SER A 83 -1.89 -10.51 6.24
CA SER A 83 -1.56 -9.10 6.01
C SER A 83 -2.77 -8.19 6.20
N ILE A 84 -3.94 -8.61 5.70
CA ILE A 84 -5.17 -7.82 5.85
C ILE A 84 -5.59 -7.76 7.33
N ARG A 85 -5.47 -8.84 8.10
CA ARG A 85 -5.76 -8.86 9.56
C ARG A 85 -4.87 -7.89 10.32
N LEU A 86 -3.58 -7.81 9.97
CA LEU A 86 -2.66 -6.85 10.57
C LEU A 86 -3.12 -5.41 10.30
N ALA A 87 -3.47 -5.10 9.05
CA ALA A 87 -3.99 -3.79 8.69
C ALA A 87 -5.35 -3.49 9.35
N HIS A 88 -6.24 -4.49 9.43
CA HIS A 88 -7.50 -4.34 10.17
C HIS A 88 -7.27 -4.01 11.65
N ALA A 89 -6.33 -4.71 12.31
CA ALA A 89 -5.99 -4.39 13.70
C ALA A 89 -5.41 -2.97 13.87
N LEU A 90 -4.69 -2.46 12.85
CA LEU A 90 -4.12 -1.12 12.85
C LEU A 90 -5.19 -0.04 12.64
N PHE A 91 -6.02 -0.16 11.62
CA PHE A 91 -6.98 0.87 11.19
C PHE A 91 -8.38 0.68 11.77
N GLY A 92 -8.83 -0.56 11.93
CA GLY A 92 -10.20 -0.91 12.30
C GLY A 92 -10.62 -0.45 13.70
N LYS A 93 -9.67 -0.04 14.53
CA LYS A 93 -9.97 0.60 15.82
C LYS A 93 -10.68 1.94 15.68
N TYR A 94 -10.48 2.65 14.57
CA TYR A 94 -11.00 4.00 14.35
C TYR A 94 -11.81 4.14 13.05
N CYS A 95 -11.76 3.13 12.18
CA CYS A 95 -12.32 3.20 10.85
C CYS A 95 -13.19 1.97 10.55
N ARG A 96 -14.21 2.15 9.72
CA ARG A 96 -14.84 1.02 9.01
C ARG A 96 -13.85 0.51 7.99
N PHE A 97 -13.58 -0.78 8.02
CA PHE A 97 -12.50 -1.37 7.24
C PHE A 97 -13.01 -2.05 5.97
N TYR A 98 -12.48 -1.66 4.82
CA TYR A 98 -12.76 -2.25 3.52
C TYR A 98 -11.47 -2.68 2.85
N SER A 99 -11.34 -3.94 2.49
CA SER A 99 -10.19 -4.48 1.76
C SER A 99 -10.65 -5.47 0.71
N PRO A 100 -10.48 -5.15 -0.60
CA PRO A 100 -10.85 -6.05 -1.67
C PRO A 100 -9.82 -7.16 -1.84
N TYR A 101 -10.27 -8.35 -2.24
CA TYR A 101 -9.42 -9.31 -2.92
C TYR A 101 -9.30 -8.88 -4.38
N TYR A 102 -8.09 -8.86 -4.92
CA TYR A 102 -7.80 -8.46 -6.28
C TYR A 102 -6.73 -9.38 -6.87
N ARG A 103 -6.65 -9.46 -8.19
CA ARG A 103 -5.65 -10.28 -8.88
C ARG A 103 -4.25 -9.65 -8.74
N GLN A 104 -3.76 -9.59 -7.48
CA GLN A 104 -2.42 -9.10 -7.20
C GLN A 104 -1.37 -9.86 -8.01
N VAL A 105 -0.29 -9.18 -8.43
CA VAL A 105 0.80 -9.85 -9.12
C VAL A 105 1.57 -10.74 -8.14
N THR A 106 2.18 -11.79 -8.68
CA THR A 106 3.02 -12.72 -7.93
C THR A 106 4.38 -12.11 -7.56
N MET A 107 5.05 -12.69 -6.57
CA MET A 107 6.36 -12.22 -6.10
C MET A 107 7.40 -12.17 -7.22
N GLN A 108 7.43 -13.19 -8.09
CA GLN A 108 8.36 -13.24 -9.23
C GLN A 108 8.09 -12.14 -10.26
N SER A 109 6.91 -11.57 -10.29
CA SER A 109 6.61 -10.45 -11.20
C SER A 109 7.41 -9.19 -10.88
N TRP A 110 8.03 -9.10 -9.70
CA TRP A 110 8.90 -8.00 -9.31
C TRP A 110 10.38 -8.22 -9.66
N THR A 111 10.75 -9.41 -10.17
CA THR A 111 12.13 -9.75 -10.57
C THR A 111 12.33 -9.83 -12.09
N VAL A 112 11.29 -9.51 -12.85
CA VAL A 112 11.38 -9.46 -14.34
C VAL A 112 11.71 -8.03 -14.81
N ALA A 113 11.87 -7.85 -16.13
CA ALA A 113 12.10 -6.52 -16.70
C ALA A 113 10.98 -5.53 -16.33
N PRO A 114 11.30 -4.25 -16.07
CA PRO A 114 10.32 -3.26 -15.59
C PRO A 114 9.07 -3.16 -16.47
N GLU A 115 9.19 -3.20 -17.78
CA GLU A 115 8.08 -3.14 -18.72
C GLU A 115 7.17 -4.36 -18.62
N GLU A 116 7.73 -5.51 -18.27
CA GLU A 116 6.96 -6.73 -18.03
C GLU A 116 6.25 -6.67 -16.67
N THR A 117 6.92 -6.16 -15.64
CA THR A 117 6.31 -5.90 -14.32
C THR A 117 5.10 -4.98 -14.47
N GLU A 118 5.23 -3.85 -15.17
CA GLU A 118 4.14 -2.90 -15.38
C GLU A 118 2.99 -3.51 -16.19
N ARG A 119 3.27 -4.33 -17.20
CA ARG A 119 2.21 -5.04 -17.95
C ARG A 119 1.41 -6.00 -17.08
N ARG A 120 2.10 -6.76 -16.19
CA ARG A 120 1.42 -7.65 -15.23
C ARG A 120 0.65 -6.84 -14.20
N TYR A 121 1.27 -5.78 -13.69
CA TYR A 121 0.66 -4.93 -12.68
C TYR A 121 -0.62 -4.22 -13.19
N ALA A 122 -0.72 -3.92 -14.48
CA ALA A 122 -1.90 -3.28 -15.06
C ALA A 122 -3.21 -4.03 -14.74
N VAL A 123 -3.19 -5.38 -14.79
CA VAL A 123 -4.36 -6.22 -14.43
C VAL A 123 -4.75 -6.03 -12.96
N ALA A 124 -3.77 -6.03 -12.06
CA ALA A 124 -3.99 -5.83 -10.64
C ALA A 124 -4.51 -4.42 -10.35
N HIS A 125 -3.99 -3.42 -11.06
CA HIS A 125 -4.42 -2.03 -10.92
C HIS A 125 -5.86 -1.81 -11.41
N GLU A 126 -6.25 -2.40 -12.55
CA GLU A 126 -7.62 -2.36 -13.04
C GLU A 126 -8.62 -2.95 -12.02
N ASP A 127 -8.26 -4.05 -11.37
CA ASP A 127 -9.09 -4.64 -10.31
C ASP A 127 -9.24 -3.67 -9.12
N VAL A 128 -8.14 -3.04 -8.70
CA VAL A 128 -8.17 -2.06 -7.58
C VAL A 128 -9.02 -0.85 -7.93
N VAL A 129 -8.92 -0.32 -9.15
CA VAL A 129 -9.75 0.81 -9.61
C VAL A 129 -11.23 0.43 -9.55
N ARG A 130 -11.62 -0.75 -10.08
CA ARG A 130 -13.01 -1.21 -10.03
C ARG A 130 -13.51 -1.43 -8.60
N ALA A 131 -12.65 -1.96 -7.72
CA ALA A 131 -12.97 -2.13 -6.31
C ALA A 131 -13.20 -0.78 -5.61
N PHE A 132 -12.33 0.19 -5.90
CA PHE A 132 -12.42 1.54 -5.34
C PHE A 132 -13.67 2.27 -5.84
N ASP A 133 -13.98 2.18 -7.14
CA ASP A 133 -15.18 2.77 -7.72
C ASP A 133 -16.46 2.17 -7.11
N TYR A 134 -16.48 0.84 -6.94
CA TYR A 134 -17.59 0.15 -6.26
C TYR A 134 -17.72 0.62 -4.81
N TYR A 135 -16.61 0.68 -4.08
CA TYR A 135 -16.59 1.15 -2.70
C TYR A 135 -17.13 2.59 -2.58
N MET A 136 -16.64 3.51 -3.40
CA MET A 136 -17.08 4.91 -3.37
C MET A 136 -18.57 5.06 -3.69
N THR A 137 -19.06 4.27 -4.65
CA THR A 137 -20.45 4.36 -5.13
C THR A 137 -21.45 3.70 -4.19
N HIS A 138 -21.09 2.55 -3.58
CA HIS A 138 -22.04 1.70 -2.88
C HIS A 138 -21.78 1.54 -1.38
N CYS A 139 -20.57 1.80 -0.90
CA CYS A 139 -20.20 1.53 0.48
C CYS A 139 -19.87 2.79 1.28
N ASN A 140 -19.17 3.77 0.70
CA ASN A 140 -18.64 4.94 1.42
C ASN A 140 -19.74 5.87 1.92
N ALA A 141 -20.83 6.07 1.16
CA ALA A 141 -21.95 6.95 1.51
C ALA A 141 -21.51 8.38 1.91
N GLY A 142 -20.49 8.92 1.25
CA GLY A 142 -19.99 10.29 1.49
C GLY A 142 -19.19 10.49 2.78
N ARG A 143 -18.81 9.43 3.50
CA ARG A 143 -17.99 9.54 4.70
C ARG A 143 -16.55 9.94 4.35
N PRO A 144 -15.87 10.68 5.23
CA PRO A 144 -14.42 10.82 5.14
C PRO A 144 -13.74 9.45 5.11
N PHE A 145 -12.61 9.36 4.40
CA PHE A 145 -11.93 8.08 4.25
C PHE A 145 -10.40 8.20 4.27
N ILE A 146 -9.77 7.09 4.58
CA ILE A 146 -8.33 6.87 4.49
C ILE A 146 -8.09 5.90 3.34
N LEU A 147 -7.12 6.22 2.47
CA LEU A 147 -6.51 5.23 1.59
C LEU A 147 -5.32 4.61 2.30
N ALA A 148 -5.16 3.29 2.24
CA ALA A 148 -4.00 2.65 2.83
C ALA A 148 -3.55 1.45 1.99
N GLY A 149 -2.25 1.19 1.97
CA GLY A 149 -1.69 0.04 1.28
C GLY A 149 -0.25 -0.21 1.68
N HIS A 150 0.19 -1.45 1.48
CA HIS A 150 1.56 -1.87 1.73
C HIS A 150 2.16 -2.47 0.46
N SER A 151 3.42 -2.14 0.14
CA SER A 151 4.14 -2.73 -1.01
C SER A 151 3.38 -2.53 -2.33
N GLN A 152 2.95 -3.59 -3.00
CA GLN A 152 2.08 -3.50 -4.18
C GLN A 152 0.82 -2.67 -3.89
N GLY A 153 0.24 -2.82 -2.71
CA GLY A 153 -0.92 -2.03 -2.29
C GLY A 153 -0.59 -0.54 -2.13
N ALA A 154 0.63 -0.21 -1.68
CA ALA A 154 1.10 1.18 -1.62
C ALA A 154 1.28 1.79 -3.02
N LYS A 155 1.84 1.01 -3.98
CA LYS A 155 1.85 1.40 -5.40
C LYS A 155 0.44 1.72 -5.89
N ALA A 156 -0.53 0.84 -5.57
CA ALA A 156 -1.91 1.04 -6.00
C ALA A 156 -2.56 2.29 -5.37
N VAL A 157 -2.29 2.60 -4.09
CA VAL A 157 -2.71 3.87 -3.46
C VAL A 157 -2.16 5.07 -4.22
N ILE A 158 -0.87 5.06 -4.56
CA ILE A 158 -0.22 6.13 -5.32
C ILE A 158 -0.85 6.28 -6.71
N GLU A 159 -1.12 5.17 -7.41
CA GLU A 159 -1.76 5.21 -8.73
C GLU A 159 -3.23 5.70 -8.65
N LEU A 160 -3.98 5.35 -7.60
CA LEU A 160 -5.31 5.92 -7.37
C LEU A 160 -5.25 7.44 -7.20
N LEU A 161 -4.30 7.96 -6.41
CA LEU A 161 -4.09 9.40 -6.24
C LEU A 161 -3.71 10.11 -7.53
N LYS A 162 -2.97 9.46 -8.43
CA LYS A 162 -2.56 10.03 -9.71
C LYS A 162 -3.68 10.09 -10.73
N HIS A 163 -4.56 9.07 -10.76
CA HIS A 163 -5.37 8.80 -11.94
C HIS A 163 -6.85 8.57 -11.66
N SER A 164 -7.25 8.27 -10.44
CA SER A 164 -8.62 7.82 -10.15
C SER A 164 -9.39 8.73 -9.21
N LEU A 165 -8.74 9.39 -8.24
CA LEU A 165 -9.43 10.31 -7.35
C LEU A 165 -9.87 11.58 -8.06
N THR A 166 -11.14 11.94 -7.90
CA THR A 166 -11.62 13.27 -8.24
C THR A 166 -11.18 14.29 -7.18
N PRO A 167 -11.10 15.60 -7.52
CA PRO A 167 -10.81 16.64 -6.51
C PRO A 167 -11.77 16.60 -5.31
N GLN A 168 -13.07 16.37 -5.54
CA GLN A 168 -14.08 16.28 -4.48
C GLN A 168 -13.86 15.06 -3.58
N GLN A 169 -13.48 13.91 -4.15
CA GLN A 169 -13.11 12.74 -3.33
C GLN A 169 -11.86 13.02 -2.50
N HIS A 170 -10.88 13.74 -3.07
CA HIS A 170 -9.67 14.11 -2.36
C HIS A 170 -9.96 15.05 -1.17
N GLU A 171 -10.91 15.97 -1.29
CA GLU A 171 -11.37 16.83 -0.18
C GLU A 171 -11.93 16.02 1.00
N ASN A 172 -12.53 14.85 0.73
CA ASN A 172 -13.02 13.92 1.75
C ASN A 172 -11.97 12.92 2.26
N MET A 173 -10.76 12.94 1.69
CA MET A 173 -9.69 12.05 2.11
C MET A 173 -8.94 12.59 3.32
N VAL A 174 -9.02 11.88 4.45
CA VAL A 174 -8.26 12.22 5.66
C VAL A 174 -6.76 12.14 5.41
N ALA A 175 -6.29 11.03 4.84
CA ALA A 175 -4.90 10.81 4.46
C ALA A 175 -4.77 9.56 3.58
N ALA A 176 -3.63 9.45 2.88
CA ALA A 176 -3.21 8.24 2.17
C ALA A 176 -1.93 7.69 2.83
N TYR A 177 -1.97 6.43 3.27
CA TYR A 177 -0.82 5.72 3.85
C TYR A 177 -0.29 4.70 2.84
N ALA A 178 0.84 5.02 2.22
CA ALA A 178 1.53 4.17 1.24
C ALA A 178 2.83 3.62 1.85
N PHE A 179 2.73 2.51 2.57
CA PHE A 179 3.88 1.91 3.25
C PHE A 179 4.71 1.04 2.31
N GLY A 180 6.02 1.21 2.35
CA GLY A 180 6.94 0.36 1.59
C GLY A 180 6.86 0.59 0.07
N TYR A 181 6.78 1.83 -0.34
CA TYR A 181 6.91 2.22 -1.75
C TYR A 181 7.63 3.56 -1.87
N THR A 182 7.85 4.04 -3.10
CA THR A 182 8.56 5.29 -3.37
C THR A 182 7.76 6.21 -4.27
N VAL A 183 8.00 7.51 -4.14
CA VAL A 183 7.48 8.54 -5.04
C VAL A 183 8.64 9.45 -5.44
N SER A 184 8.87 9.58 -6.74
CA SER A 184 9.92 10.42 -7.30
C SER A 184 9.54 11.90 -7.27
N ARG A 185 10.54 12.77 -7.39
CA ARG A 185 10.33 14.23 -7.52
C ARG A 185 9.48 14.56 -8.75
N GLN A 186 9.75 13.90 -9.87
CA GLN A 186 9.01 14.09 -11.10
C GLN A 186 7.52 13.77 -10.93
N GLU A 187 7.19 12.72 -10.16
CA GLU A 187 5.80 12.37 -9.87
C GLU A 187 5.11 13.43 -9.01
N LEU A 188 5.80 13.97 -8.00
CA LEU A 188 5.25 15.07 -7.17
C LEU A 188 4.97 16.33 -8.00
N GLU A 189 5.83 16.65 -8.95
CA GLU A 189 5.63 17.80 -9.85
C GLU A 189 4.47 17.60 -10.81
N LYS A 190 4.27 16.37 -11.28
CA LYS A 190 3.27 16.02 -12.28
C LYS A 190 1.87 15.82 -11.70
N TYR A 191 1.77 15.27 -10.48
CA TYR A 191 0.50 14.86 -9.90
C TYR A 191 0.18 15.60 -8.59
N PRO A 192 -0.65 16.67 -8.66
CA PRO A 192 -0.89 17.57 -7.52
C PRO A 192 -1.51 16.91 -6.29
N LEU A 193 -2.19 15.78 -6.43
CA LEU A 193 -2.80 15.05 -5.32
C LEU A 193 -1.77 14.22 -4.53
N LEU A 194 -0.55 14.05 -5.04
CA LEU A 194 0.56 13.44 -4.30
C LEU A 194 1.17 14.48 -3.34
N ARG A 195 0.43 14.95 -2.35
CA ARG A 195 0.87 15.94 -1.37
C ARG A 195 1.58 15.24 -0.20
N PRO A 196 2.93 15.34 -0.04
CA PRO A 196 3.61 14.72 1.09
C PRO A 196 3.16 15.34 2.43
N ALA A 197 2.95 14.50 3.45
CA ALA A 197 2.72 14.96 4.81
C ALA A 197 3.97 15.66 5.36
N ARG A 198 3.78 16.77 6.10
CA ARG A 198 4.84 17.58 6.71
C ARG A 198 4.89 17.42 8.24
N ASP A 199 3.78 17.02 8.83
CA ASP A 199 3.65 16.82 10.27
C ASP A 199 2.60 15.74 10.61
N SER A 200 2.19 15.65 11.88
CA SER A 200 1.24 14.65 12.38
C SER A 200 -0.23 14.98 12.15
N LEU A 201 -0.57 16.20 11.72
CA LEU A 201 -1.94 16.69 11.65
C LEU A 201 -2.40 17.04 10.24
N ASP A 202 -1.48 17.23 9.29
CA ASP A 202 -1.82 17.50 7.88
C ASP A 202 -2.87 16.53 7.35
N CYS A 203 -3.94 17.03 6.72
CA CYS A 203 -4.98 16.22 6.09
C CYS A 203 -4.91 16.30 4.55
N GLY A 204 -5.53 15.35 3.86
CA GLY A 204 -5.46 15.23 2.40
C GLY A 204 -4.03 14.99 1.89
N VAL A 205 -3.19 14.28 2.61
CA VAL A 205 -1.76 14.12 2.35
C VAL A 205 -1.35 12.66 2.19
N LEU A 206 -0.18 12.46 1.60
CA LEU A 206 0.47 11.16 1.42
C LEU A 206 1.52 10.94 2.53
N ILE A 207 1.36 9.87 3.29
CA ILE A 207 2.32 9.33 4.24
C ILE A 207 3.04 8.16 3.55
N CYS A 208 4.36 8.27 3.41
CA CYS A 208 5.16 7.24 2.77
C CYS A 208 6.50 7.09 3.50
N TYR A 209 6.98 5.86 3.65
CA TYR A 209 8.31 5.54 4.15
C TYR A 209 8.72 4.12 3.76
N ASN A 210 10.02 3.88 3.78
CA ASN A 210 10.68 2.58 3.67
C ASN A 210 11.69 2.45 4.79
N SER A 211 11.87 1.27 5.36
CA SER A 211 12.66 1.05 6.57
C SER A 211 13.81 0.08 6.32
N VAL A 212 15.03 0.51 6.69
CA VAL A 212 16.26 -0.27 6.53
C VAL A 212 17.18 -0.08 7.73
N SER A 213 18.12 -1.00 7.99
CA SER A 213 19.16 -0.83 9.00
C SER A 213 20.28 0.10 8.53
N SER A 214 20.52 0.17 7.22
CA SER A 214 21.54 1.02 6.62
C SER A 214 21.17 1.39 5.18
N PRO A 215 21.75 2.45 4.60
CA PRO A 215 21.51 2.83 3.20
C PRO A 215 21.82 1.71 2.20
N GLY A 216 22.77 0.81 2.53
CA GLY A 216 23.12 -0.34 1.69
C GLY A 216 22.06 -1.44 1.62
N ALA A 217 21.06 -1.41 2.51
CA ALA A 217 19.97 -2.39 2.55
C ALA A 217 18.70 -1.92 1.81
N VAL A 218 18.75 -0.80 1.11
CA VAL A 218 17.63 -0.34 0.26
C VAL A 218 17.35 -1.36 -0.84
N SER A 219 16.08 -1.61 -1.09
CA SER A 219 15.65 -2.56 -2.13
C SER A 219 16.07 -2.09 -3.53
N PRO A 220 16.63 -2.97 -4.37
CA PRO A 220 16.94 -2.66 -5.77
C PRO A 220 15.70 -2.38 -6.63
N LEU A 221 14.51 -2.72 -6.15
CA LEU A 221 13.23 -2.39 -6.82
C LEU A 221 12.94 -0.90 -6.82
N PHE A 222 13.47 -0.15 -5.84
CA PHE A 222 13.11 1.24 -5.63
C PHE A 222 14.10 2.18 -6.28
N GLY A 223 13.59 3.06 -7.11
CA GLY A 223 14.34 4.15 -7.72
C GLY A 223 14.46 5.35 -6.77
N GLU A 224 14.43 6.55 -7.35
CA GLU A 224 14.41 7.80 -6.57
C GLU A 224 13.24 7.82 -5.60
N ASN A 225 13.49 8.26 -4.37
CA ASN A 225 12.45 8.54 -3.40
C ASN A 225 12.53 9.99 -2.91
N ALA A 226 11.47 10.75 -3.08
CA ALA A 226 11.36 12.14 -2.63
C ALA A 226 10.51 12.28 -1.36
N VAL A 227 9.71 11.27 -1.01
CA VAL A 227 8.74 11.33 0.10
C VAL A 227 9.15 10.38 1.22
N CYS A 228 9.41 10.95 2.41
CA CYS A 228 9.63 10.16 3.62
C CYS A 228 9.25 11.00 4.84
N ILE A 229 8.45 10.42 5.73
CA ILE A 229 8.14 11.00 7.04
C ILE A 229 8.50 9.98 8.12
N ASN A 230 9.10 10.45 9.22
CA ASN A 230 9.49 9.58 10.33
C ASN A 230 8.28 9.31 11.24
N PRO A 231 7.77 8.07 11.34
CA PRO A 231 6.56 7.75 12.10
C PRO A 231 6.70 7.87 13.62
N LEU A 232 7.92 8.05 14.14
CA LEU A 232 8.15 8.30 15.56
C LEU A 232 8.04 9.79 15.92
N SER A 233 8.37 10.67 14.99
CA SER A 233 8.40 12.12 15.23
C SER A 233 7.42 12.90 14.36
N TRP A 234 6.92 12.29 13.30
CA TRP A 234 6.10 12.91 12.24
C TRP A 234 6.78 14.12 11.61
N ARG A 235 8.11 14.05 11.44
CA ARG A 235 8.95 15.06 10.81
C ARG A 235 9.56 14.50 9.53
N THR A 236 9.90 15.40 8.61
CA THR A 236 10.51 15.07 7.31
C THR A 236 12.00 15.41 7.24
N ASP A 237 12.57 15.96 8.32
CA ASP A 237 14.01 16.23 8.46
C ASP A 237 14.80 14.97 8.88
N THR A 238 16.12 15.11 8.97
CA THR A 238 17.04 14.03 9.30
C THR A 238 17.27 13.85 10.81
N ALA A 239 16.55 14.60 11.66
CA ALA A 239 16.71 14.51 13.10
C ALA A 239 16.37 13.11 13.62
N TYR A 240 17.22 12.61 14.50
CA TYR A 240 17.04 11.30 15.13
C TYR A 240 15.86 11.32 16.12
N ALA A 241 14.94 10.41 15.96
CA ALA A 241 13.87 10.15 16.92
C ALA A 241 14.30 8.97 17.83
N PRO A 242 14.57 9.22 19.13
CA PRO A 242 15.06 8.20 20.04
C PRO A 242 14.01 7.15 20.39
N THR A 243 14.46 6.02 20.94
CA THR A 243 13.62 4.88 21.35
C THR A 243 12.46 5.27 22.28
N GLY A 244 12.61 6.34 23.08
CA GLY A 244 11.54 6.84 23.93
C GLY A 244 10.29 7.34 23.16
N ARG A 245 10.43 7.65 21.87
CA ARG A 245 9.30 8.01 20.98
C ARG A 245 8.63 6.80 20.32
N HIS A 246 9.25 5.64 20.37
CA HIS A 246 8.67 4.40 19.84
C HIS A 246 7.62 3.87 20.81
N ILE A 247 6.34 4.06 20.49
CA ILE A 247 5.22 3.61 21.34
C ILE A 247 5.16 2.08 21.34
N GLY A 248 5.35 1.45 20.18
CA GLY A 248 5.49 0.01 20.10
C GLY A 248 5.28 -0.58 18.72
N ALA A 249 6.09 -1.60 18.45
CA ALA A 249 5.85 -2.55 17.36
C ALA A 249 4.89 -3.65 17.85
N VAL A 250 4.10 -4.20 16.91
CA VAL A 250 3.14 -5.28 17.21
C VAL A 250 3.33 -6.41 16.21
N PHE A 251 3.46 -7.62 16.73
CA PHE A 251 3.57 -8.85 15.95
C PHE A 251 2.52 -9.85 16.42
N PHE A 252 1.84 -10.50 15.47
CA PHE A 252 0.86 -11.54 15.76
C PHE A 252 1.53 -12.89 15.67
N ASP A 253 1.29 -13.76 16.66
CA ASP A 253 1.89 -15.10 16.77
C ASP A 253 1.17 -16.16 15.90
N GLY A 254 0.19 -15.78 15.12
CA GLY A 254 -0.65 -16.67 14.31
C GLY A 254 -1.63 -17.54 15.11
N LYS A 255 -1.60 -17.48 16.44
CA LYS A 255 -2.51 -18.20 17.37
C LYS A 255 -3.52 -17.27 18.03
N GLY A 256 -3.53 -15.99 17.61
CA GLY A 256 -4.37 -14.95 18.19
C GLY A 256 -3.72 -14.18 19.34
N GLY A 257 -2.48 -14.49 19.69
CA GLY A 257 -1.64 -13.71 20.60
C GLY A 257 -1.00 -12.52 19.88
N MET A 258 -0.64 -11.52 20.65
CA MET A 258 -0.03 -10.29 20.19
C MET A 258 1.18 -9.95 21.07
N ASP A 259 2.36 -9.94 20.44
CA ASP A 259 3.59 -9.49 21.10
C ASP A 259 3.83 -8.01 20.78
N THR A 260 4.15 -7.23 21.80
CA THR A 260 4.37 -5.78 21.69
C THR A 260 5.76 -5.41 22.19
N LEU A 261 6.59 -4.90 21.28
CA LEU A 261 7.93 -4.40 21.59
C LEU A 261 7.88 -2.88 21.75
N ARG A 262 7.94 -2.39 22.99
CA ARG A 262 7.91 -0.96 23.32
C ARG A 262 9.31 -0.39 23.47
N HIS A 263 9.47 0.90 23.06
CA HIS A 263 10.72 1.66 23.24
C HIS A 263 11.97 0.91 22.74
N ARG A 264 11.81 0.14 21.65
CA ARG A 264 12.85 -0.74 21.13
C ARG A 264 13.69 -0.10 20.04
N ILE A 265 13.09 0.70 19.17
CA ILE A 265 13.74 1.23 17.99
C ILE A 265 13.89 2.76 18.05
N GLY A 266 15.00 3.26 17.54
CA GLY A 266 15.21 4.65 17.19
C GLY A 266 15.28 4.81 15.68
N VAL A 267 14.90 5.97 15.15
CA VAL A 267 14.73 6.16 13.70
C VAL A 267 15.17 7.55 13.26
N ARG A 268 15.92 7.62 12.15
CA ARG A 268 16.16 8.87 11.42
C ARG A 268 15.90 8.67 9.92
N ILE A 269 15.65 9.75 9.23
CA ILE A 269 15.58 9.73 7.75
C ILE A 269 17.02 9.88 7.21
N ASP A 270 17.42 8.99 6.31
CA ASP A 270 18.66 9.17 5.55
C ASP A 270 18.49 10.28 4.50
N LYS A 271 19.49 11.16 4.43
CA LYS A 271 19.45 12.34 3.56
C LYS A 271 19.43 11.98 2.07
N ASN A 272 20.16 10.95 1.68
CA ASN A 272 20.39 10.61 0.28
C ASN A 272 19.32 9.68 -0.27
N THR A 273 19.03 8.61 0.46
CA THR A 273 18.06 7.58 0.03
C THR A 273 16.61 7.94 0.38
N ARG A 274 16.42 8.90 1.29
CA ARG A 274 15.07 9.25 1.81
C ARG A 274 14.33 8.03 2.34
N THR A 275 15.04 7.16 3.06
CA THR A 275 14.53 5.99 3.78
C THR A 275 14.75 6.17 5.27
N LEU A 276 13.99 5.42 6.07
CA LEU A 276 14.17 5.36 7.52
C LEU A 276 15.34 4.43 7.84
N ILE A 277 16.34 4.96 8.52
CA ILE A 277 17.39 4.15 9.15
C ILE A 277 16.93 3.80 10.56
N VAL A 278 16.79 2.51 10.81
CA VAL A 278 16.23 1.95 12.04
C VAL A 278 17.34 1.35 12.88
N ASP A 279 17.51 1.84 14.10
CA ASP A 279 18.42 1.29 15.09
C ASP A 279 17.68 0.38 16.09
N GLY A 280 18.35 -0.60 16.66
CA GLY A 280 17.84 -1.41 17.77
C GLY A 280 17.16 -2.73 17.35
N LEU A 281 17.25 -3.11 16.08
CA LEU A 281 16.77 -4.41 15.57
C LEU A 281 17.95 -5.32 15.23
N ASP A 282 17.69 -6.61 15.25
CA ASP A 282 18.58 -7.64 14.76
C ASP A 282 18.21 -7.99 13.32
N ASP A 283 19.09 -7.68 12.37
CA ASP A 283 18.84 -7.88 10.93
C ASP A 283 18.57 -9.36 10.59
N ASP A 284 19.19 -10.30 11.32
CA ASP A 284 18.98 -11.74 11.11
C ASP A 284 17.57 -12.19 11.49
N ALA A 285 16.99 -11.60 12.53
CA ALA A 285 15.65 -11.95 13.01
C ALA A 285 14.54 -11.58 12.03
N TYR A 286 14.78 -10.60 11.16
CA TYR A 286 13.77 -10.08 10.22
C TYR A 286 14.09 -10.39 8.74
N TYR A 287 15.22 -11.04 8.47
CA TYR A 287 15.60 -11.40 7.10
C TYR A 287 14.78 -12.59 6.59
N ILE A 288 14.25 -12.47 5.37
CA ILE A 288 13.47 -13.52 4.70
C ILE A 288 14.23 -13.97 3.44
N PRO A 289 15.00 -15.08 3.50
CA PRO A 289 15.86 -15.52 2.39
C PRO A 289 15.12 -15.73 1.06
N SER A 290 13.86 -16.18 1.09
CA SER A 290 13.07 -16.46 -0.12
C SER A 290 12.74 -15.22 -0.95
N ILE A 291 12.91 -14.02 -0.41
CA ILE A 291 12.72 -12.73 -1.08
C ILE A 291 13.95 -11.82 -0.93
N GLY A 292 15.08 -12.38 -0.52
CA GLY A 292 16.31 -11.64 -0.24
C GLY A 292 16.91 -10.93 -1.45
N GLU A 293 16.60 -11.38 -2.68
CA GLU A 293 16.96 -10.69 -3.92
C GLU A 293 16.24 -9.33 -4.04
N LEU A 294 15.00 -9.24 -3.59
CA LEU A 294 14.21 -8.01 -3.58
C LEU A 294 14.45 -7.16 -2.34
N PHE A 295 14.58 -7.82 -1.19
CA PHE A 295 14.73 -7.19 0.11
C PHE A 295 15.95 -7.80 0.83
N PRO A 296 17.15 -7.21 0.65
CA PRO A 296 18.37 -7.73 1.24
C PRO A 296 18.33 -7.68 2.78
N LYS A 297 19.26 -8.39 3.44
CA LYS A 297 19.39 -8.36 4.89
C LYS A 297 19.53 -6.92 5.40
N GLY A 298 18.80 -6.61 6.45
CA GLY A 298 18.68 -5.24 6.96
C GLY A 298 17.59 -4.40 6.28
N ASN A 299 16.85 -4.97 5.32
CA ASN A 299 15.64 -4.36 4.80
C ASN A 299 14.42 -4.86 5.56
N TYR A 300 13.63 -3.94 6.13
CA TYR A 300 12.48 -4.26 6.98
C TYR A 300 11.13 -4.07 6.27
N HIS A 301 11.14 -4.12 4.96
CA HIS A 301 9.95 -3.90 4.14
C HIS A 301 8.72 -4.70 4.59
N VAL A 302 8.91 -5.98 4.89
CA VAL A 302 7.79 -6.86 5.30
C VAL A 302 7.21 -6.46 6.66
N GLN A 303 8.01 -5.80 7.51
CA GLN A 303 7.64 -5.44 8.88
C GLN A 303 7.19 -3.99 9.05
N GLU A 304 7.05 -3.19 8.02
CA GLU A 304 6.79 -1.75 8.13
C GLU A 304 5.49 -1.39 8.86
N LEU A 305 4.42 -2.18 8.68
CA LEU A 305 3.21 -2.02 9.47
C LEU A 305 3.42 -2.42 10.94
N ASN A 306 4.22 -3.46 11.17
CA ASN A 306 4.48 -3.98 12.51
C ASN A 306 5.32 -3.02 13.33
N LEU A 307 6.45 -2.53 12.76
CA LEU A 307 7.48 -1.77 13.50
C LEU A 307 6.93 -0.49 14.13
N TYR A 308 6.02 0.20 13.46
CA TYR A 308 5.48 1.49 13.93
C TYR A 308 4.00 1.41 14.31
N PHE A 309 3.50 0.22 14.55
CA PHE A 309 2.06 -0.04 14.70
C PHE A 309 1.35 0.95 15.62
N LEU A 310 1.82 1.09 16.87
CA LEU A 310 1.15 1.97 17.83
C LEU A 310 1.38 3.46 17.54
N ASN A 311 2.50 3.84 16.92
CA ASN A 311 2.74 5.21 16.48
C ASN A 311 1.79 5.60 15.33
N VAL A 312 1.63 4.71 14.35
CA VAL A 312 0.69 4.92 13.24
C VAL A 312 -0.75 4.91 13.73
N GLN A 313 -1.11 3.97 14.62
CA GLN A 313 -2.46 3.92 15.19
C GLN A 313 -2.83 5.21 15.95
N GLN A 314 -1.89 5.78 16.70
CA GLN A 314 -2.08 7.09 17.33
C GLN A 314 -2.24 8.21 16.29
N ASN A 315 -1.43 8.19 15.24
CA ASN A 315 -1.50 9.21 14.18
C ASN A 315 -2.82 9.16 13.40
N ILE A 316 -3.35 7.97 13.13
CA ILE A 316 -4.67 7.82 12.51
C ILE A 316 -5.73 8.57 13.33
N ALA A 317 -5.77 8.37 14.65
CA ALA A 317 -6.70 9.06 15.52
C ALA A 317 -6.52 10.59 15.51
N GLN A 318 -5.25 11.06 15.51
CA GLN A 318 -4.92 12.49 15.46
C GLN A 318 -5.38 13.13 14.16
N ARG A 319 -5.13 12.51 13.00
CA ARG A 319 -5.56 13.04 11.69
C ARG A 319 -7.07 13.03 11.53
N ILE A 320 -7.75 11.98 12.01
CA ILE A 320 -9.22 11.94 12.03
C ILE A 320 -9.77 13.10 12.86
N ALA A 321 -9.18 13.38 14.02
CA ALA A 321 -9.60 14.49 14.86
C ALA A 321 -9.33 15.86 14.21
N ALA A 322 -8.15 16.04 13.59
CA ALA A 322 -7.80 17.26 12.86
C ALA A 322 -8.75 17.50 11.67
N PHE A 323 -8.99 16.49 10.84
CA PHE A 323 -9.88 16.55 9.69
C PHE A 323 -11.32 17.00 10.05
N ARG A 324 -11.80 16.63 11.24
CA ARG A 324 -13.14 17.02 11.73
C ARG A 324 -13.19 18.44 12.29
N SER A 325 -12.04 19.04 12.55
CA SER A 325 -11.93 20.39 13.13
C SER A 325 -11.80 21.47 12.05
N GLU A 326 -11.53 21.06 10.79
CA GLU A 326 -11.53 21.92 9.61
C GLU A 326 -12.96 22.07 9.06
#